data_e1340acdd15eca4c9797c6e320ffa975
#
_entry.id   e1340acdd15eca4c9797c6e320ffa975
#
_cell.length_a   1.000
_cell.length_b   1.000
_cell.length_c   1.000
_cell.angle_alpha   90.00
_cell.angle_beta   90.00
_cell.angle_gamma   90.00
#
_symmetry.space_group_name_H-M   'P 1'
#
loop_
_entity.id
_entity.type
_entity.pdbx_description
1 polymer ?
#
loop_
_entity_poly.entity_id
_entity_poly.type
_entity_poly.pdbx_seq_one_letter_code
_entity_poly.pdbx_strand_id
1 'polypeptide(L)'
;NLLEGTRTSLAIFVAEQVSEYVSRRQIAISRYEVDRLAEELVDELTGFGPLEILLKDDAVSEILVNGPHRVFVERGGVLQLSDLRFIDDQHVLRVIQRILAPVGRRLDESSPMVDARMPDGSRINAIIPPVALDGPCISVRKFRKDMLRSADLLASNSLDQAILSCLELMVRRRCNIM
;
A
#
# COMPACT_ATOMS: atom_id res chain seq x y z
N ASN A 1 7.45 -15.84 15.32
CA ASN A 1 6.82 -14.52 15.20
C ASN A 1 5.47 -14.48 15.91
N LEU A 2 5.43 -13.79 17.08
CA LEU A 2 4.22 -13.66 17.91
C LEU A 2 3.06 -12.97 17.15
N LEU A 3 3.36 -11.99 16.32
CA LEU A 3 2.37 -11.23 15.54
C LEU A 3 1.69 -12.06 14.44
N GLU A 4 2.42 -12.92 13.76
CA GLU A 4 1.85 -13.82 12.74
C GLU A 4 0.94 -14.89 13.36
N GLY A 5 1.34 -15.44 14.52
CA GLY A 5 0.48 -16.37 15.26
C GLY A 5 -0.83 -15.72 15.72
N THR A 6 -0.78 -14.48 16.16
CA THR A 6 -1.95 -13.71 16.59
C THR A 6 -2.88 -13.39 15.40
N ARG A 7 -2.32 -13.02 14.24
CA ARG A 7 -3.12 -12.75 13.02
C ARG A 7 -3.81 -14.01 12.51
N THR A 8 -3.12 -15.15 12.50
CA THR A 8 -3.70 -16.44 12.08
C THR A 8 -4.84 -16.88 13.01
N SER A 9 -4.66 -16.76 14.32
CA SER A 9 -5.70 -17.08 15.31
C SER A 9 -6.90 -16.15 15.17
N LEU A 10 -6.68 -14.86 14.91
CA LEU A 10 -7.74 -13.89 14.67
C LEU A 10 -8.49 -14.21 13.36
N ALA A 11 -7.79 -14.60 12.30
CA ALA A 11 -8.42 -14.96 11.03
C ALA A 11 -9.36 -16.17 11.17
N ILE A 12 -8.94 -17.19 11.90
CA ILE A 12 -9.78 -18.35 12.19
C ILE A 12 -11.03 -17.94 12.97
N PHE A 13 -10.86 -17.15 14.03
CA PHE A 13 -11.98 -16.66 14.84
C PHE A 13 -12.96 -15.82 14.02
N VAL A 14 -12.45 -14.89 13.21
CA VAL A 14 -13.29 -14.03 12.35
C VAL A 14 -14.04 -14.88 11.32
N ALA A 15 -13.40 -15.87 10.69
CA ALA A 15 -14.03 -16.76 9.73
C ALA A 15 -15.17 -17.56 10.37
N GLU A 16 -15.01 -18.03 11.61
CA GLU A 16 -16.08 -18.71 12.38
C GLU A 16 -17.24 -17.76 12.64
N GLN A 17 -16.98 -16.51 13.09
CA GLN A 17 -18.02 -15.53 13.36
C GLN A 17 -18.78 -15.11 12.09
N VAL A 18 -18.09 -14.93 10.97
CA VAL A 18 -18.71 -14.65 9.66
C VAL A 18 -19.60 -15.82 9.24
N SER A 19 -19.10 -17.05 9.35
CA SER A 19 -19.86 -18.26 9.01
C SER A 19 -21.14 -18.39 9.86
N GLU A 20 -21.04 -18.14 11.15
CA GLU A 20 -22.19 -18.19 12.06
C GLU A 20 -23.21 -17.10 11.73
N TYR A 21 -22.75 -15.86 11.47
CA TYR A 21 -23.62 -14.74 11.10
C TYR A 21 -24.38 -15.02 9.80
N VAL A 22 -23.67 -15.49 8.77
CA VAL A 22 -24.23 -15.87 7.46
C VAL A 22 -25.28 -16.96 7.60
N SER A 23 -24.97 -18.01 8.39
CA SER A 23 -25.88 -19.11 8.65
C SER A 23 -27.17 -18.68 9.39
N ARG A 24 -27.01 -17.86 10.44
CA ARG A 24 -28.15 -17.32 11.21
C ARG A 24 -29.06 -16.42 10.36
N ARG A 25 -28.50 -15.67 9.42
CA ARG A 25 -29.24 -14.75 8.54
C ARG A 25 -29.70 -15.40 7.25
N GLN A 26 -29.36 -16.67 7.02
CA GLN A 26 -29.67 -17.44 5.80
C GLN A 26 -29.19 -16.71 4.53
N ILE A 27 -28.02 -16.06 4.62
CA ILE A 27 -27.41 -15.37 3.48
C ILE A 27 -26.76 -16.44 2.58
N ALA A 28 -27.16 -16.48 1.32
CA ALA A 28 -26.64 -17.44 0.35
C ALA A 28 -25.30 -16.95 -0.22
N ILE A 29 -24.21 -17.27 0.47
CA ILE A 29 -22.84 -17.04 -0.02
C ILE A 29 -22.03 -18.32 0.06
N SER A 30 -21.06 -18.44 -0.83
CA SER A 30 -20.17 -19.61 -0.89
C SER A 30 -19.12 -19.59 0.24
N ARG A 31 -18.52 -20.74 0.51
CA ARG A 31 -17.41 -20.85 1.47
C ARG A 31 -16.25 -19.93 1.10
N TYR A 32 -15.94 -19.83 -0.19
CA TYR A 32 -14.91 -18.94 -0.70
C TYR A 32 -15.18 -17.46 -0.39
N GLU A 33 -16.43 -17.02 -0.51
CA GLU A 33 -16.82 -15.64 -0.16
C GLU A 33 -16.73 -15.40 1.36
N VAL A 34 -17.07 -16.40 2.20
CA VAL A 34 -16.88 -16.31 3.66
C VAL A 34 -15.41 -16.14 4.01
N ASP A 35 -14.53 -16.96 3.43
CA ASP A 35 -13.10 -16.90 3.71
C ASP A 35 -12.50 -15.55 3.25
N ARG A 36 -12.92 -15.05 2.08
CA ARG A 36 -12.52 -13.73 1.57
C ARG A 36 -13.00 -12.59 2.47
N LEU A 37 -14.25 -12.61 2.92
CA LEU A 37 -14.78 -11.62 3.85
C LEU A 37 -14.04 -11.65 5.19
N ALA A 38 -13.68 -12.84 5.67
CA ALA A 38 -12.90 -12.97 6.90
C ALA A 38 -11.50 -12.34 6.75
N GLU A 39 -10.82 -12.55 5.63
CA GLU A 39 -9.53 -11.93 5.35
C GLU A 39 -9.66 -10.40 5.26
N GLU A 40 -10.66 -9.88 4.55
CA GLU A 40 -10.93 -8.45 4.45
C GLU A 40 -11.18 -7.82 5.82
N LEU A 41 -11.94 -8.50 6.70
CA LEU A 41 -12.18 -8.05 8.06
C LEU A 41 -10.92 -8.07 8.92
N VAL A 42 -10.07 -9.07 8.77
CA VAL A 42 -8.78 -9.12 9.47
C VAL A 42 -7.87 -7.99 9.01
N ASP A 43 -7.79 -7.73 7.70
CA ASP A 43 -7.02 -6.63 7.13
C ASP A 43 -7.57 -5.27 7.62
N GLU A 44 -8.90 -5.16 7.79
CA GLU A 44 -9.54 -3.98 8.37
C GLU A 44 -9.22 -3.79 9.86
N LEU A 45 -9.15 -4.86 10.62
CA LEU A 45 -8.92 -4.80 12.07
C LEU A 45 -7.44 -4.64 12.45
N THR A 46 -6.54 -5.27 11.70
CA THR A 46 -5.12 -5.39 12.07
C THR A 46 -4.15 -4.77 11.08
N GLY A 47 -4.58 -4.55 9.84
CA GLY A 47 -3.78 -4.05 8.74
C GLY A 47 -4.15 -2.63 8.32
N PHE A 48 -3.89 -2.32 7.07
CA PHE A 48 -4.17 -1.02 6.46
C PHE A 48 -5.51 -1.02 5.70
N GLY A 49 -6.46 -1.87 6.14
CA GLY A 49 -7.79 -1.97 5.55
C GLY A 49 -7.73 -2.30 4.06
N PRO A 50 -8.52 -1.59 3.24
CA PRO A 50 -8.58 -1.86 1.81
C PRO A 50 -7.23 -1.76 1.08
N LEU A 51 -6.27 -0.98 1.59
CA LEU A 51 -4.95 -0.84 0.95
C LEU A 51 -4.07 -2.08 1.10
N GLU A 52 -4.38 -2.98 2.03
CA GLU A 52 -3.56 -4.15 2.33
C GLU A 52 -3.35 -5.03 1.08
N ILE A 53 -4.40 -5.23 0.28
CA ILE A 53 -4.35 -6.01 -0.97
C ILE A 53 -3.37 -5.37 -1.97
N LEU A 54 -3.43 -4.05 -2.12
CA LEU A 54 -2.55 -3.31 -3.04
C LEU A 54 -1.11 -3.25 -2.56
N LEU A 55 -0.93 -3.15 -1.24
CA LEU A 55 0.41 -3.16 -0.64
C LEU A 55 1.10 -4.51 -0.78
N LYS A 56 0.33 -5.61 -0.79
CA LYS A 56 0.84 -6.98 -1.01
C LYS A 56 1.08 -7.31 -2.50
N ASP A 57 0.44 -6.61 -3.43
CA ASP A 57 0.58 -6.84 -4.88
C ASP A 57 1.91 -6.27 -5.38
N ASP A 58 2.90 -7.14 -5.65
CA ASP A 58 4.23 -6.73 -6.13
C ASP A 58 4.20 -6.05 -7.52
N ALA A 59 3.13 -6.20 -8.30
CA ALA A 59 2.97 -5.51 -9.58
C ALA A 59 2.59 -4.03 -9.41
N VAL A 60 2.11 -3.63 -8.22
CA VAL A 60 1.76 -2.24 -7.90
C VAL A 60 2.99 -1.51 -7.42
N SER A 61 3.36 -0.41 -8.10
CA SER A 61 4.46 0.48 -7.75
C SER A 61 4.02 1.69 -6.94
N GLU A 62 2.83 2.22 -7.22
CA GLU A 62 2.28 3.39 -6.54
C GLU A 62 0.77 3.25 -6.31
N ILE A 63 0.30 3.79 -5.19
CA ILE A 63 -1.11 3.82 -4.82
C ILE A 63 -1.48 5.28 -4.51
N LEU A 64 -2.55 5.78 -5.14
CA LEU A 64 -3.06 7.12 -4.92
C LEU A 64 -4.52 7.04 -4.49
N VAL A 65 -4.83 7.58 -3.33
CA VAL A 65 -6.19 7.71 -2.79
C VAL A 65 -6.58 9.18 -2.83
N ASN A 66 -7.64 9.49 -3.57
CA ASN A 66 -8.21 10.83 -3.66
C ASN A 66 -9.65 10.80 -3.12
N GLY A 67 -9.79 10.94 -1.80
CA GLY A 67 -11.03 10.67 -1.10
C GLY A 67 -11.41 9.18 -1.12
N PRO A 68 -12.58 8.81 -0.55
CA PRO A 68 -12.93 7.42 -0.29
C PRO A 68 -13.22 6.58 -1.54
N HIS A 69 -13.61 7.20 -2.66
CA HIS A 69 -14.14 6.48 -3.81
C HIS A 69 -13.21 6.46 -5.04
N ARG A 70 -12.06 7.13 -4.97
CA ARG A 70 -11.11 7.22 -6.09
C ARG A 70 -9.74 6.73 -5.66
N VAL A 71 -9.50 5.45 -5.86
CA VAL A 71 -8.21 4.80 -5.60
C VAL A 71 -7.58 4.45 -6.94
N PHE A 72 -6.41 5.00 -7.21
CA PHE A 72 -5.63 4.71 -8.41
C PHE A 72 -4.42 3.88 -8.04
N VAL A 73 -3.98 3.04 -8.94
CA VAL A 73 -2.78 2.23 -8.82
C VAL A 73 -1.92 2.36 -10.06
N GLU A 74 -0.61 2.40 -9.86
CA GLU A 74 0.33 2.30 -10.96
C GLU A 74 0.84 0.86 -11.08
N ARG A 75 0.72 0.30 -12.28
CA ARG A 75 1.31 -0.98 -12.66
C ARG A 75 2.09 -0.83 -13.96
N GLY A 76 3.37 -1.21 -13.96
CA GLY A 76 4.20 -1.10 -15.15
C GLY A 76 4.32 0.31 -15.72
N GLY A 77 4.26 1.36 -14.89
CA GLY A 77 4.31 2.77 -15.31
C GLY A 77 2.97 3.32 -15.82
N VAL A 78 1.88 2.54 -15.74
CA VAL A 78 0.54 2.96 -16.18
C VAL A 78 -0.35 3.15 -14.97
N LEU A 79 -0.89 4.36 -14.82
CA LEU A 79 -1.86 4.69 -13.78
C LEU A 79 -3.27 4.26 -14.21
N GLN A 80 -3.98 3.53 -13.35
CA GLN A 80 -5.33 3.03 -13.61
C GLN A 80 -6.21 3.13 -12.36
N LEU A 81 -7.50 3.34 -12.57
CA LEU A 81 -8.48 3.33 -11.49
C LEU A 81 -8.66 1.90 -10.98
N SER A 82 -8.63 1.74 -9.66
CA SER A 82 -8.92 0.48 -8.98
C SER A 82 -10.40 0.39 -8.60
N ASP A 83 -10.93 -0.83 -8.50
CA ASP A 83 -12.28 -1.09 -7.97
C ASP A 83 -12.37 -0.93 -6.45
N LEU A 84 -11.22 -0.78 -5.79
CA LEU A 84 -11.12 -0.64 -4.36
C LEU A 84 -11.70 0.70 -3.90
N ARG A 85 -12.43 0.68 -2.78
CA ARG A 85 -13.05 1.87 -2.20
C ARG A 85 -12.97 1.83 -0.68
N PHE A 86 -12.95 3.02 -0.10
CA PHE A 86 -13.19 3.21 1.33
C PHE A 86 -14.67 3.50 1.57
N ILE A 87 -15.11 3.32 2.80
CA ILE A 87 -16.51 3.57 3.20
C ILE A 87 -16.80 5.08 3.15
N ASP A 88 -15.93 5.87 3.77
CA ASP A 88 -16.04 7.33 3.90
C ASP A 88 -14.67 7.97 4.18
N ASP A 89 -14.64 9.29 4.31
CA ASP A 89 -13.43 10.05 4.63
C ASP A 89 -12.83 9.67 5.99
N GLN A 90 -13.68 9.35 6.97
CA GLN A 90 -13.23 8.93 8.30
C GLN A 90 -12.52 7.57 8.24
N HIS A 91 -12.95 6.69 7.33
CA HIS A 91 -12.26 5.43 7.08
C HIS A 91 -10.86 5.67 6.51
N VAL A 92 -10.71 6.57 5.52
CA VAL A 92 -9.40 6.96 4.99
C VAL A 92 -8.51 7.53 6.10
N LEU A 93 -9.04 8.42 6.94
CA LEU A 93 -8.30 9.01 8.06
C LEU A 93 -7.82 7.95 9.08
N ARG A 94 -8.68 6.98 9.43
CA ARG A 94 -8.28 5.87 10.33
C ARG A 94 -7.13 5.05 9.75
N VAL A 95 -7.17 4.76 8.45
CA VAL A 95 -6.09 4.03 7.77
C VAL A 95 -4.81 4.84 7.76
N ILE A 96 -4.87 6.15 7.45
CA ILE A 96 -3.70 7.04 7.53
C ILE A 96 -3.09 7.01 8.94
N GLN A 97 -3.90 7.20 9.98
CA GLN A 97 -3.43 7.21 11.36
C GLN A 97 -2.76 5.88 11.75
N ARG A 98 -3.30 4.76 11.28
CA ARG A 98 -2.75 3.42 11.51
C ARG A 98 -1.40 3.22 10.82
N ILE A 99 -1.24 3.74 9.60
CA ILE A 99 0.04 3.73 8.88
C ILE A 99 1.08 4.61 9.59
N LEU A 100 0.67 5.76 10.11
CA LEU A 100 1.58 6.72 10.73
C LEU A 100 1.96 6.35 12.18
N ALA A 101 1.15 5.59 12.87
CA ALA A 101 1.37 5.22 14.28
C ALA A 101 2.75 4.56 14.53
N PRO A 102 3.19 3.55 13.73
CA PRO A 102 4.50 2.92 13.91
C PRO A 102 5.69 3.85 13.67
N VAL A 103 5.50 4.89 12.85
CA VAL A 103 6.57 5.85 12.50
C VAL A 103 6.55 7.09 13.40
N GLY A 104 5.66 7.13 14.40
CA GLY A 104 5.57 8.20 15.38
C GLY A 104 5.20 9.57 14.81
N ARG A 105 4.53 9.60 13.64
CA ARG A 105 4.06 10.83 13.01
C ARG A 105 2.59 11.05 13.32
N ARG A 106 2.21 12.33 13.39
CA ARG A 106 0.82 12.76 13.59
C ARG A 106 0.32 13.52 12.38
N LEU A 107 -0.97 13.41 12.13
CA LEU A 107 -1.69 14.13 11.09
C LEU A 107 -3.01 14.60 11.71
N ASP A 108 -3.19 15.91 11.78
CA ASP A 108 -4.38 16.58 12.33
C ASP A 108 -4.61 17.92 11.63
N GLU A 109 -5.67 18.63 11.99
CA GLU A 109 -6.03 19.92 11.38
C GLU A 109 -4.95 21.00 11.56
N SER A 110 -4.14 20.93 12.61
CA SER A 110 -3.03 21.86 12.85
C SER A 110 -1.76 21.49 12.07
N SER A 111 -1.64 20.22 11.68
CA SER A 111 -0.57 19.71 10.84
C SER A 111 -1.17 18.77 9.78
N PRO A 112 -1.83 19.35 8.75
CA PRO A 112 -2.68 18.60 7.82
C PRO A 112 -1.93 17.87 6.71
N MET A 113 -0.60 17.88 6.75
CA MET A 113 0.26 17.22 5.77
C MET A 113 1.36 16.44 6.47
N VAL A 114 1.66 15.25 5.94
CA VAL A 114 2.76 14.41 6.43
C VAL A 114 3.46 13.72 5.28
N ASP A 115 4.77 13.66 5.38
CA ASP A 115 5.63 12.79 4.55
C ASP A 115 6.39 11.87 5.50
N ALA A 116 6.31 10.56 5.27
CA ALA A 116 6.90 9.56 6.12
C ALA A 116 7.42 8.36 5.31
N ARG A 117 8.26 7.56 5.97
CA ARG A 117 8.72 6.27 5.43
C ARG A 117 8.15 5.15 6.28
N MET A 118 7.47 4.22 5.65
CA MET A 118 6.92 3.03 6.28
C MET A 118 8.04 2.06 6.69
N PRO A 119 7.77 1.11 7.60
CA PRO A 119 8.78 0.13 8.05
C PRO A 119 9.34 -0.75 6.94
N ASP A 120 8.58 -0.99 5.86
CA ASP A 120 8.99 -1.73 4.67
C ASP A 120 9.86 -0.91 3.71
N GLY A 121 10.11 0.37 4.02
CA GLY A 121 10.88 1.32 3.21
C GLY A 121 10.03 2.12 2.21
N SER A 122 8.76 1.81 2.04
CA SER A 122 7.83 2.56 1.20
C SER A 122 7.64 3.99 1.72
N ARG A 123 7.42 4.92 0.82
CA ARG A 123 7.16 6.33 1.18
C ARG A 123 5.67 6.59 1.15
N ILE A 124 5.18 7.26 2.17
CA ILE A 124 3.81 7.74 2.24
C ILE A 124 3.79 9.26 2.35
N ASN A 125 2.95 9.89 1.56
CA ASN A 125 2.51 11.25 1.74
C ASN A 125 1.00 11.24 1.99
N ALA A 126 0.53 11.97 2.99
CA ALA A 126 -0.89 12.13 3.25
C ALA A 126 -1.23 13.59 3.51
N ILE A 127 -2.38 14.00 3.01
CA ILE A 127 -2.91 15.36 3.14
C ILE A 127 -4.39 15.25 3.51
N ILE A 128 -4.81 16.06 4.49
CA ILE A 128 -6.19 16.09 4.97
C ILE A 128 -6.79 17.50 4.90
N PRO A 129 -8.10 17.67 5.04
CA PRO A 129 -8.70 18.96 5.23
C PRO A 129 -8.06 19.73 6.42
N PRO A 130 -7.91 21.05 6.37
CA PRO A 130 -8.49 21.96 5.36
C PRO A 130 -7.67 22.12 4.06
N VAL A 131 -6.48 21.54 3.96
CA VAL A 131 -5.61 21.68 2.79
C VAL A 131 -6.12 20.84 1.62
N ALA A 132 -6.54 19.61 1.87
CA ALA A 132 -7.17 18.73 0.87
C ALA A 132 -8.67 19.07 0.79
N LEU A 133 -9.08 19.81 -0.25
CA LEU A 133 -10.44 20.33 -0.37
C LEU A 133 -11.48 19.25 -0.68
N ASP A 134 -11.08 18.19 -1.38
CA ASP A 134 -11.98 17.11 -1.84
C ASP A 134 -11.94 15.88 -0.91
N GLY A 135 -11.47 16.06 0.34
CA GLY A 135 -11.31 14.98 1.30
C GLY A 135 -9.86 14.52 1.47
N PRO A 136 -9.61 13.55 2.36
CA PRO A 136 -8.26 13.05 2.65
C PRO A 136 -7.64 12.36 1.44
N CYS A 137 -6.36 12.65 1.21
CA CYS A 137 -5.58 12.08 0.12
C CYS A 137 -4.38 11.30 0.67
N ILE A 138 -4.04 10.18 0.01
CA ILE A 138 -2.85 9.38 0.32
C ILE A 138 -2.10 9.11 -0.99
N SER A 139 -0.79 9.25 -0.96
CA SER A 139 0.11 8.70 -1.96
C SER A 139 1.08 7.73 -1.28
N VAL A 140 1.12 6.49 -1.74
CA VAL A 140 2.08 5.49 -1.27
C VAL A 140 2.94 5.05 -2.45
N ARG A 141 4.23 5.36 -2.40
CA ARG A 141 5.21 4.84 -3.35
C ARG A 141 5.92 3.67 -2.73
N LYS A 142 5.65 2.47 -3.26
CA LYS A 142 6.20 1.22 -2.71
C LYS A 142 7.71 1.16 -2.90
N PHE A 143 8.38 0.61 -1.90
CA PHE A 143 9.80 0.30 -2.03
C PHE A 143 9.99 -0.90 -2.96
N ARG A 144 10.74 -0.69 -4.04
CA ARG A 144 11.04 -1.77 -4.99
C ARG A 144 12.01 -2.74 -4.37
N LYS A 145 11.59 -3.99 -4.17
CA LYS A 145 12.42 -5.05 -3.58
C LYS A 145 13.47 -5.56 -4.58
N ASP A 146 13.13 -5.53 -5.87
CA ASP A 146 14.04 -5.99 -6.92
C ASP A 146 15.06 -4.92 -7.25
N MET A 147 16.34 -5.24 -7.05
CA MET A 147 17.44 -4.39 -7.49
C MET A 147 17.54 -4.41 -9.00
N LEU A 148 17.42 -3.24 -9.64
CA LEU A 148 17.72 -3.10 -11.05
C LEU A 148 19.19 -3.44 -11.30
N ARG A 149 19.42 -4.39 -12.18
CA ARG A 149 20.77 -4.76 -12.65
C ARG A 149 21.09 -4.01 -13.94
N SER A 150 22.37 -3.93 -14.27
CA SER A 150 22.81 -3.31 -15.52
C SER A 150 22.17 -3.96 -16.77
N ALA A 151 21.92 -5.27 -16.72
CA ALA A 151 21.22 -5.99 -17.78
C ALA A 151 19.78 -5.51 -17.99
N ASP A 152 19.07 -5.17 -16.91
CA ASP A 152 17.68 -4.68 -16.97
C ASP A 152 17.63 -3.28 -17.60
N LEU A 153 18.63 -2.44 -17.32
CA LEU A 153 18.76 -1.10 -17.89
C LEU A 153 19.08 -1.14 -19.39
N LEU A 154 19.90 -2.11 -19.83
CA LEU A 154 20.15 -2.35 -21.24
C LEU A 154 18.92 -2.88 -21.95
N ALA A 155 18.23 -3.86 -21.35
CA ALA A 155 17.01 -4.46 -21.92
C ALA A 155 15.87 -3.46 -22.07
N SER A 156 15.75 -2.49 -21.14
CA SER A 156 14.77 -1.38 -21.19
C SER A 156 15.19 -0.19 -22.07
N ASN A 157 16.35 -0.26 -22.72
CA ASN A 157 16.97 0.84 -23.45
C ASN A 157 17.15 2.14 -22.62
N SER A 158 17.22 2.02 -21.30
CA SER A 158 17.53 3.15 -20.41
C SER A 158 18.99 3.55 -20.47
N LEU A 159 19.86 2.59 -20.82
CA LEU A 159 21.29 2.77 -21.08
C LEU A 159 21.68 1.99 -22.33
N ASP A 160 22.66 2.49 -23.07
CA ASP A 160 23.38 1.71 -24.06
C ASP A 160 24.68 1.13 -23.48
N GLN A 161 25.32 0.20 -24.23
CA GLN A 161 26.52 -0.46 -23.79
C GLN A 161 27.72 0.49 -23.62
N ALA A 162 27.79 1.58 -24.40
CA ALA A 162 28.85 2.55 -24.31
C ALA A 162 28.75 3.37 -23.02
N ILE A 163 27.53 3.82 -22.69
CA ILE A 163 27.25 4.53 -21.43
C ILE A 163 27.53 3.63 -20.23
N LEU A 164 27.09 2.36 -20.28
CA LEU A 164 27.38 1.40 -19.21
C LEU A 164 28.87 1.24 -18.97
N SER A 165 29.65 1.03 -20.03
CA SER A 165 31.11 0.88 -19.94
C SER A 165 31.80 2.15 -19.37
N CYS A 166 31.30 3.32 -19.74
CA CYS A 166 31.77 4.59 -19.19
C CYS A 166 31.47 4.70 -17.68
N LEU A 167 30.24 4.38 -17.27
CA LEU A 167 29.84 4.38 -15.86
C LEU A 167 30.68 3.39 -15.03
N GLU A 168 30.90 2.17 -15.52
CA GLU A 168 31.77 1.20 -14.86
C GLU A 168 33.18 1.74 -14.63
N LEU A 169 33.76 2.39 -15.64
CA LEU A 169 35.08 3.02 -15.52
C LEU A 169 35.07 4.14 -14.46
N MET A 170 34.04 4.98 -14.46
CA MET A 170 33.90 6.09 -13.49
C MET A 170 33.76 5.54 -12.06
N VAL A 171 32.95 4.51 -11.85
CA VAL A 171 32.79 3.87 -10.54
C VAL A 171 34.13 3.25 -10.07
N ARG A 172 34.83 2.52 -10.94
CA ARG A 172 36.17 1.97 -10.64
C ARG A 172 37.19 3.04 -10.27
N ARG A 173 37.08 4.22 -10.88
CA ARG A 173 37.94 5.38 -10.62
C ARG A 173 37.46 6.22 -9.45
N ARG A 174 36.36 5.85 -8.79
CA ARG A 174 35.75 6.58 -7.67
C ARG A 174 35.41 8.04 -8.02
N CYS A 175 34.96 8.27 -9.26
CA CYS A 175 34.50 9.59 -9.69
C CYS A 175 33.17 9.92 -8.98
N ASN A 176 32.95 11.23 -8.77
CA ASN A 176 31.63 11.72 -8.36
C ASN A 176 30.70 11.70 -9.58
N ILE A 177 29.58 10.99 -9.49
CA ILE A 177 28.58 10.85 -10.54
C ILE A 177 27.28 11.47 -9.99
N MET A 178 26.73 12.45 -10.72
CA MET A 178 25.47 13.13 -10.39
C MET A 178 24.46 12.93 -11.51
#